data_454919b9c71a0902f084b8e7d9693c85
#
_entry.id   454919b9c71a0902f084b8e7d9693c85
#
_cell.length_a   1.000
_cell.length_b   1.000
_cell.length_c   1.000
_cell.angle_alpha   90.00
_cell.angle_beta   90.00
_cell.angle_gamma   90.00
#
_symmetry.space_group_name_H-M   'P 1'
#
loop_
_entity.id
_entity.type
_entity.pdbx_description
1 polymer ?
#
loop_
_entity_poly.entity_id
_entity_poly.type
_entity_poly.pdbx_seq_one_letter_code
_entity_poly.pdbx_strand_id
1 'polypeptide(L)'
;MIEHLIASAGSAPSGANKQPWRFIAVQDPALKREIREAAEEEERKLYDGRANPDWLEDLAPLGTNAQKPFLETAPWLVIVFKQVRNTDPERGSEQVYYVNESVGIAVGMFLAAAQCAGLATLTHTPSPMKFLAGILGRPEHERPFMVIPVGHPAEGSTLPDIRRKSLDVIMRVDRDRSPNEDDPDRSLPSSMPPTTDG
;
A
#
# COMPACT_ATOMS: atom_id res chain seq x y z
N MET A 1 9.28 -15.08 11.80
CA MET A 1 8.57 -15.01 10.49
C MET A 1 8.38 -13.58 10.03
N ILE A 2 7.72 -12.68 10.79
CA ILE A 2 7.47 -11.29 10.37
C ILE A 2 8.75 -10.52 10.03
N GLU A 3 9.82 -10.73 10.78
CA GLU A 3 11.13 -10.12 10.54
C GLU A 3 11.71 -10.52 9.17
N HIS A 4 11.56 -11.79 8.76
CA HIS A 4 12.01 -12.23 7.44
C HIS A 4 11.21 -11.59 6.31
N LEU A 5 9.90 -11.38 6.50
CA LEU A 5 9.07 -10.67 5.52
C LEU A 5 9.52 -9.21 5.37
N ILE A 6 9.80 -8.55 6.52
CA ILE A 6 10.30 -7.18 6.53
C ILE A 6 11.72 -7.11 5.94
N ALA A 7 12.59 -8.10 6.22
CA ALA A 7 13.91 -8.18 5.62
C ALA A 7 13.83 -8.33 4.08
N SER A 8 12.89 -9.16 3.59
CA SER A 8 12.62 -9.28 2.14
C SER A 8 12.18 -7.94 1.54
N ALA A 9 11.28 -7.22 2.21
CA ALA A 9 10.87 -5.88 1.80
C ALA A 9 12.05 -4.89 1.80
N GLY A 10 12.91 -4.97 2.83
CA GLY A 10 14.08 -4.12 2.98
C GLY A 10 15.15 -4.33 1.92
N SER A 11 15.12 -5.44 1.17
CA SER A 11 16.01 -5.68 0.04
C SER A 11 15.55 -5.04 -1.28
N ALA A 12 14.43 -4.32 -1.27
CA ALA A 12 13.91 -3.63 -2.44
C ALA A 12 14.88 -2.57 -2.97
N PRO A 13 14.95 -2.34 -4.29
CA PRO A 13 15.64 -1.20 -4.85
C PRO A 13 14.94 0.10 -4.47
N SER A 14 15.71 1.19 -4.40
CA SER A 14 15.18 2.54 -4.12
C SER A 14 15.97 3.61 -4.82
N GLY A 15 15.36 4.77 -5.05
CA GLY A 15 16.02 5.91 -5.65
C GLY A 15 17.29 6.29 -4.89
N ALA A 16 18.44 6.27 -5.58
CA ALA A 16 19.78 6.50 -5.01
C ALA A 16 20.08 5.66 -3.74
N ASN A 17 19.46 4.48 -3.63
CA ASN A 17 19.56 3.58 -2.47
C ASN A 17 19.18 4.25 -1.13
N LYS A 18 18.26 5.20 -1.16
CA LYS A 18 17.85 5.95 0.04
C LYS A 18 16.94 5.18 0.98
N GLN A 19 16.32 4.06 0.55
CA GLN A 19 15.51 3.16 1.36
C GLN A 19 14.49 3.90 2.24
N PRO A 20 13.59 4.69 1.63
CA PRO A 20 12.74 5.65 2.33
C PRO A 20 11.51 5.00 2.97
N TRP A 21 11.69 3.90 3.65
CA TRP A 21 10.64 3.15 4.33
C TRP A 21 10.95 2.89 5.79
N ARG A 22 9.88 2.79 6.58
CA ARG A 22 9.90 2.31 7.95
C ARG A 22 8.73 1.35 8.13
N PHE A 23 9.02 0.13 8.56
CA PHE A 23 8.02 -0.87 8.89
C PHE A 23 7.86 -0.94 10.41
N ILE A 24 6.64 -0.79 10.91
CA ILE A 24 6.29 -0.94 12.32
C ILE A 24 5.43 -2.19 12.45
N ALA A 25 5.94 -3.23 13.08
CA ALA A 25 5.20 -4.46 13.35
C ALA A 25 4.53 -4.36 14.73
N VAL A 26 3.21 -4.40 14.75
CA VAL A 26 2.39 -4.28 15.94
C VAL A 26 1.72 -5.61 16.25
N GLN A 27 1.91 -6.11 17.48
CA GLN A 27 1.28 -7.31 18.01
C GLN A 27 0.44 -7.01 19.25
N ASP A 28 0.74 -5.93 19.96
CA ASP A 28 0.05 -5.53 21.19
C ASP A 28 -1.46 -5.37 20.94
N PRO A 29 -2.33 -6.09 21.68
CA PRO A 29 -3.77 -6.07 21.45
C PRO A 29 -4.42 -4.70 21.72
N ALA A 30 -3.91 -3.95 22.70
CA ALA A 30 -4.47 -2.64 23.04
C ALA A 30 -4.15 -1.63 21.94
N LEU A 31 -2.93 -1.66 21.42
CA LEU A 31 -2.49 -0.81 20.31
C LEU A 31 -3.23 -1.15 19.01
N LYS A 32 -3.46 -2.45 18.73
CA LYS A 32 -4.26 -2.87 17.57
C LYS A 32 -5.70 -2.39 17.66
N ARG A 33 -6.30 -2.44 18.86
CA ARG A 33 -7.65 -1.91 19.12
C ARG A 33 -7.72 -0.41 18.86
N GLU A 34 -6.77 0.36 19.39
CA GLU A 34 -6.69 1.81 19.17
C GLU A 34 -6.58 2.15 17.69
N ILE A 35 -5.73 1.43 16.96
CA ILE A 35 -5.59 1.59 15.50
C ILE A 35 -6.89 1.26 14.78
N ARG A 36 -7.60 0.17 15.15
CA ARG A 36 -8.87 -0.23 14.55
C ARG A 36 -9.94 0.86 14.77
N GLU A 37 -10.10 1.32 16.00
CA GLU A 37 -11.12 2.32 16.36
C GLU A 37 -10.90 3.63 15.61
N ALA A 38 -9.66 4.10 15.52
CA ALA A 38 -9.32 5.29 14.76
C ALA A 38 -9.53 5.10 13.24
N ALA A 39 -9.19 3.93 12.70
CA ALA A 39 -9.41 3.61 11.29
C ALA A 39 -10.91 3.56 10.96
N GLU A 40 -11.72 2.90 11.79
CA GLU A 40 -13.16 2.80 11.59
C GLU A 40 -13.87 4.16 11.72
N GLU A 41 -13.36 5.07 12.53
CA GLU A 41 -13.85 6.44 12.61
C GLU A 41 -13.65 7.19 11.27
N GLU A 42 -12.47 7.06 10.65
CA GLU A 42 -12.21 7.67 9.34
C GLU A 42 -13.00 6.99 8.22
N GLU A 43 -13.17 5.67 8.29
CA GLU A 43 -14.00 4.92 7.35
C GLU A 43 -15.48 5.32 7.45
N ARG A 44 -16.04 5.50 8.65
CA ARG A 44 -17.42 6.01 8.81
C ARG A 44 -17.59 7.35 8.11
N LYS A 45 -16.67 8.30 8.32
CA LYS A 45 -16.70 9.59 7.64
C LYS A 45 -16.60 9.48 6.12
N LEU A 46 -15.88 8.46 5.64
CA LEU A 46 -15.79 8.17 4.20
C LEU A 46 -17.13 7.68 3.66
N TYR A 47 -17.72 6.66 4.27
CA TYR A 47 -18.99 6.07 3.83
C TYR A 47 -20.19 7.00 4.04
N ASP A 48 -20.17 7.87 5.07
CA ASP A 48 -21.25 8.81 5.40
C ASP A 48 -21.29 10.07 4.52
N GLY A 49 -20.56 10.12 3.40
CA GLY A 49 -20.71 11.18 2.40
C GLY A 49 -19.43 11.84 1.90
N ARG A 50 -18.25 11.42 2.37
CA ARG A 50 -16.97 11.91 1.83
C ARG A 50 -16.54 11.15 0.55
N ALA A 51 -17.02 9.92 0.37
CA ALA A 51 -16.73 9.12 -0.81
C ALA A 51 -17.60 9.55 -2.01
N ASN A 52 -16.97 9.55 -3.20
CA ASN A 52 -17.71 9.66 -4.46
C ASN A 52 -18.59 8.40 -4.65
N PRO A 53 -19.85 8.52 -5.15
CA PRO A 53 -20.70 7.38 -5.47
C PRO A 53 -20.04 6.31 -6.34
N ASP A 54 -19.29 6.70 -7.38
CA ASP A 54 -18.58 5.79 -8.27
C ASP A 54 -17.55 4.92 -7.49
N TRP A 55 -16.87 5.54 -6.51
CA TRP A 55 -15.93 4.84 -5.63
C TRP A 55 -16.63 3.78 -4.75
N LEU A 56 -17.82 4.09 -4.25
CA LEU A 56 -18.62 3.14 -3.45
C LEU A 56 -19.13 1.98 -4.31
N GLU A 57 -19.48 2.23 -5.57
CA GLU A 57 -19.86 1.20 -6.53
C GLU A 57 -18.69 0.26 -6.83
N ASP A 58 -17.48 0.79 -7.02
CA ASP A 58 -16.25 0.02 -7.21
C ASP A 58 -15.89 -0.85 -5.99
N LEU A 59 -16.22 -0.38 -4.77
CA LEU A 59 -15.96 -1.12 -3.54
C LEU A 59 -17.00 -2.22 -3.25
N ALA A 60 -18.22 -2.12 -3.80
CA ALA A 60 -19.30 -3.05 -3.51
C ALA A 60 -18.95 -4.53 -3.78
N PRO A 61 -18.31 -4.90 -4.91
CA PRO A 61 -17.90 -6.28 -5.18
C PRO A 61 -16.86 -6.82 -4.20
N LEU A 62 -16.12 -5.94 -3.51
CA LEU A 62 -15.09 -6.30 -2.52
C LEU A 62 -15.68 -6.59 -1.14
N GLY A 63 -16.98 -6.29 -0.92
CA GLY A 63 -17.68 -6.54 0.34
C GLY A 63 -17.13 -5.74 1.54
N THR A 64 -16.43 -4.62 1.28
CA THR A 64 -15.86 -3.78 2.34
C THR A 64 -16.87 -2.78 2.88
N ASN A 65 -16.73 -2.43 4.15
CA ASN A 65 -17.57 -1.45 4.84
C ASN A 65 -16.75 -0.71 5.91
N ALA A 66 -17.39 0.15 6.72
CA ALA A 66 -16.70 0.93 7.75
C ALA A 66 -16.11 0.09 8.89
N GLN A 67 -16.57 -1.14 9.11
CA GLN A 67 -16.06 -2.01 10.17
C GLN A 67 -14.82 -2.77 9.71
N LYS A 68 -13.74 -2.74 10.50
CA LYS A 68 -12.45 -3.33 10.17
C LYS A 68 -11.96 -4.29 11.28
N PRO A 69 -12.76 -5.31 11.67
CA PRO A 69 -12.40 -6.20 12.78
C PRO A 69 -11.08 -6.95 12.54
N PHE A 70 -10.69 -7.16 11.29
CA PHE A 70 -9.43 -7.80 10.92
C PHE A 70 -8.20 -7.04 11.42
N LEU A 71 -8.27 -5.73 11.69
CA LEU A 71 -7.17 -4.96 12.26
C LEU A 71 -6.87 -5.35 13.71
N GLU A 72 -7.83 -5.91 14.42
CA GLU A 72 -7.64 -6.44 15.79
C GLU A 72 -7.42 -7.95 15.78
N THR A 73 -8.13 -8.67 14.89
CA THR A 73 -8.09 -10.14 14.83
C THR A 73 -6.76 -10.67 14.28
N ALA A 74 -6.17 -9.99 13.27
CA ALA A 74 -4.90 -10.43 12.71
C ALA A 74 -3.80 -10.49 13.77
N PRO A 75 -2.96 -11.55 13.80
CA PRO A 75 -1.87 -11.65 14.76
C PRO A 75 -0.91 -10.47 14.72
N TRP A 76 -0.67 -9.95 13.53
CA TRP A 76 0.21 -8.81 13.29
C TRP A 76 -0.44 -7.74 12.44
N LEU A 77 -0.19 -6.48 12.79
CA LEU A 77 -0.34 -5.35 11.87
C LEU A 77 1.05 -4.85 11.50
N VAL A 78 1.34 -4.78 10.21
CA VAL A 78 2.53 -4.13 9.69
C VAL A 78 2.13 -2.78 9.11
N ILE A 79 2.51 -1.71 9.80
CA ILE A 79 2.26 -0.34 9.37
C ILE A 79 3.48 0.16 8.63
N VAL A 80 3.30 0.51 7.37
CA VAL A 80 4.35 1.03 6.51
C VAL A 80 4.30 2.55 6.52
N PHE A 81 5.43 3.16 6.86
CA PHE A 81 5.63 4.60 6.74
C PHE A 81 6.60 4.89 5.60
N LYS A 82 6.31 5.95 4.86
CA LYS A 82 7.24 6.54 3.92
C LYS A 82 8.00 7.67 4.60
N GLN A 83 9.30 7.71 4.40
CA GLN A 83 10.16 8.79 4.89
C GLN A 83 10.28 9.85 3.81
N VAL A 84 9.77 11.05 4.07
CA VAL A 84 9.87 12.19 3.13
C VAL A 84 11.20 12.94 3.24
N ARG A 85 11.98 12.62 4.26
CA ARG A 85 13.38 12.99 4.46
C ARG A 85 14.08 11.84 5.15
N ASN A 86 15.33 11.60 4.80
CA ASN A 86 16.17 10.68 5.56
C ASN A 86 16.86 11.48 6.66
N THR A 87 16.76 11.02 7.92
CA THR A 87 17.44 11.59 9.07
C THR A 87 18.53 10.63 9.49
N ASP A 88 19.73 10.88 8.99
CA ASP A 88 20.94 10.19 9.43
C ASP A 88 21.54 10.96 10.61
N PRO A 89 21.84 10.29 11.74
CA PRO A 89 22.44 10.96 12.91
C PRO A 89 23.78 11.64 12.61
N GLU A 90 24.56 11.14 11.66
CA GLU A 90 25.87 11.67 11.30
C GLU A 90 25.81 12.70 10.17
N ARG A 91 24.87 12.54 9.22
CA ARG A 91 24.75 13.34 8.01
C ARG A 91 23.64 14.38 8.04
N GLY A 92 22.81 14.33 9.07
CA GLY A 92 21.65 15.21 9.20
C GLY A 92 20.48 14.85 8.27
N SER A 93 19.67 15.85 7.92
CA SER A 93 18.50 15.64 7.07
C SER A 93 18.89 15.63 5.59
N GLU A 94 18.68 14.51 4.92
CA GLU A 94 18.95 14.32 3.49
C GLU A 94 17.65 14.26 2.68
N GLN A 95 17.73 14.72 1.42
CA GLN A 95 16.65 14.56 0.46
C GLN A 95 16.53 13.10 0.04
N VAL A 96 15.30 12.64 -0.12
CA VAL A 96 14.95 11.32 -0.66
C VAL A 96 14.24 11.47 -2.00
N TYR A 97 14.37 10.47 -2.86
CA TYR A 97 13.85 10.49 -4.22
C TYR A 97 12.96 9.27 -4.47
N TYR A 98 11.98 9.41 -5.36
CA TYR A 98 11.10 8.31 -5.78
C TYR A 98 10.51 7.56 -4.58
N VAL A 99 10.00 8.33 -3.61
CA VAL A 99 9.59 7.78 -2.31
C VAL A 99 8.44 6.79 -2.45
N ASN A 100 7.38 7.18 -3.17
CA ASN A 100 6.20 6.33 -3.33
C ASN A 100 6.52 5.06 -4.13
N GLU A 101 7.29 5.19 -5.19
CA GLU A 101 7.71 4.08 -6.05
C GLU A 101 8.58 3.10 -5.26
N SER A 102 9.56 3.60 -4.53
CA SER A 102 10.47 2.78 -3.71
C SER A 102 9.70 2.03 -2.62
N VAL A 103 8.82 2.73 -1.88
CA VAL A 103 8.01 2.11 -0.83
C VAL A 103 7.01 1.12 -1.42
N GLY A 104 6.42 1.42 -2.58
CA GLY A 104 5.53 0.52 -3.31
C GLY A 104 6.23 -0.79 -3.71
N ILE A 105 7.47 -0.72 -4.21
CA ILE A 105 8.27 -1.91 -4.53
C ILE A 105 8.55 -2.73 -3.25
N ALA A 106 8.97 -2.08 -2.17
CA ALA A 106 9.22 -2.75 -0.89
C ALA A 106 7.98 -3.45 -0.35
N VAL A 107 6.80 -2.80 -0.41
CA VAL A 107 5.51 -3.40 -0.05
C VAL A 107 5.19 -4.58 -0.96
N GLY A 108 5.39 -4.46 -2.27
CA GLY A 108 5.19 -5.57 -3.22
C GLY A 108 6.03 -6.79 -2.88
N MET A 109 7.29 -6.60 -2.52
CA MET A 109 8.18 -7.68 -2.07
C MET A 109 7.72 -8.29 -0.74
N PHE A 110 7.24 -7.47 0.20
CA PHE A 110 6.64 -7.95 1.45
C PHE A 110 5.45 -8.88 1.17
N LEU A 111 4.51 -8.43 0.32
CA LEU A 111 3.31 -9.19 -0.02
C LEU A 111 3.64 -10.50 -0.73
N ALA A 112 4.60 -10.49 -1.66
CA ALA A 112 5.07 -11.68 -2.34
C ALA A 112 5.71 -12.69 -1.37
N ALA A 113 6.56 -12.21 -0.46
CA ALA A 113 7.17 -13.06 0.56
C ALA A 113 6.12 -13.66 1.52
N ALA A 114 5.11 -12.86 1.93
CA ALA A 114 4.02 -13.35 2.77
C ALA A 114 3.19 -14.42 2.04
N GLN A 115 2.88 -14.22 0.76
CA GLN A 115 2.18 -15.21 -0.07
C GLN A 115 2.98 -16.51 -0.17
N CYS A 116 4.29 -16.44 -0.43
CA CYS A 116 5.16 -17.62 -0.48
C CYS A 116 5.22 -18.36 0.86
N ALA A 117 5.07 -17.65 1.98
CA ALA A 117 5.02 -18.21 3.32
C ALA A 117 3.63 -18.78 3.72
N GLY A 118 2.64 -18.76 2.81
CA GLY A 118 1.27 -19.20 3.08
C GLY A 118 0.48 -18.29 4.02
N LEU A 119 0.86 -17.00 4.11
CA LEU A 119 0.17 -16.02 4.92
C LEU A 119 -0.83 -15.23 4.09
N ALA A 120 -1.96 -14.88 4.72
CA ALA A 120 -2.92 -13.93 4.21
C ALA A 120 -2.53 -12.50 4.60
N THR A 121 -2.71 -11.59 3.66
CA THR A 121 -2.48 -10.15 3.85
C THR A 121 -3.60 -9.36 3.18
N LEU A 122 -3.84 -8.16 3.70
CA LEU A 122 -4.70 -7.17 3.07
C LEU A 122 -3.96 -5.83 3.05
N THR A 123 -4.03 -5.12 1.93
CA THR A 123 -3.57 -3.73 1.86
C THR A 123 -4.71 -2.80 2.26
N HIS A 124 -4.55 -2.10 3.37
CA HIS A 124 -5.55 -1.19 3.91
C HIS A 124 -4.99 0.23 4.01
N THR A 125 -5.73 1.20 3.45
CA THR A 125 -5.32 2.60 3.37
C THR A 125 -6.46 3.52 3.82
N PRO A 126 -6.82 3.54 5.12
CA PRO A 126 -7.85 4.43 5.63
C PRO A 126 -7.43 5.89 5.39
N SER A 127 -8.33 6.71 4.87
CA SER A 127 -7.97 8.08 4.49
C SER A 127 -8.79 9.10 5.30
N PRO A 128 -8.11 10.04 5.98
CA PRO A 128 -6.66 10.23 6.13
C PRO A 128 -6.02 9.27 7.14
N MET A 129 -4.76 8.85 6.92
CA MET A 129 -4.02 7.94 7.81
C MET A 129 -3.20 8.66 8.89
N LYS A 130 -3.31 9.97 9.02
CA LYS A 130 -2.44 10.77 9.90
C LYS A 130 -2.49 10.34 11.38
N PHE A 131 -3.61 9.78 11.84
CA PHE A 131 -3.77 9.25 13.19
C PHE A 131 -2.72 8.19 13.55
N LEU A 132 -2.27 7.37 12.58
CA LEU A 132 -1.26 6.33 12.80
C LEU A 132 0.08 6.91 13.30
N ALA A 133 0.48 8.06 12.79
CA ALA A 133 1.71 8.70 13.25
C ALA A 133 1.60 9.14 14.71
N GLY A 134 0.44 9.64 15.12
CA GLY A 134 0.17 10.01 16.53
C GLY A 134 0.17 8.79 17.45
N ILE A 135 -0.62 7.77 17.12
CA ILE A 135 -0.73 6.54 17.92
C ILE A 135 0.64 5.85 18.09
N LEU A 136 1.43 5.80 17.01
CA LEU A 136 2.71 5.10 17.01
C LEU A 136 3.91 5.99 17.37
N GLY A 137 3.68 7.24 17.78
CA GLY A 137 4.74 8.18 18.17
C GLY A 137 5.76 8.43 17.06
N ARG A 138 5.31 8.50 15.79
CA ARG A 138 6.24 8.66 14.66
C ARG A 138 6.56 10.12 14.41
N PRO A 139 7.82 10.43 14.03
CA PRO A 139 8.23 11.79 13.73
C PRO A 139 7.57 12.31 12.45
N GLU A 140 7.50 13.62 12.27
CA GLU A 140 6.78 14.30 11.18
C GLU A 140 7.25 13.88 9.77
N HIS A 141 8.54 13.54 9.62
CA HIS A 141 9.10 13.09 8.35
C HIS A 141 8.72 11.65 7.98
N GLU A 142 8.12 10.88 8.89
CA GLU A 142 7.54 9.57 8.64
C GLU A 142 6.03 9.70 8.44
N ARG A 143 5.57 9.51 7.21
CA ARG A 143 4.16 9.61 6.84
C ARG A 143 3.58 8.23 6.61
N PRO A 144 2.42 7.92 7.17
CA PRO A 144 1.76 6.64 6.93
C PRO A 144 1.54 6.40 5.43
N PHE A 145 1.81 5.18 4.99
CA PHE A 145 1.65 4.77 3.60
C PHE A 145 0.63 3.64 3.44
N MET A 146 0.67 2.64 4.33
CA MET A 146 -0.20 1.46 4.26
C MET A 146 -0.26 0.73 5.59
N VAL A 147 -1.40 0.10 5.89
CA VAL A 147 -1.57 -0.87 6.98
C VAL A 147 -1.77 -2.25 6.37
N ILE A 148 -1.00 -3.23 6.85
CA ILE A 148 -1.06 -4.60 6.34
C ILE A 148 -1.31 -5.54 7.52
N PRO A 149 -2.55 -5.99 7.77
CA PRO A 149 -2.82 -7.12 8.64
C PRO A 149 -2.21 -8.39 8.04
N VAL A 150 -1.58 -9.20 8.88
CA VAL A 150 -0.87 -10.42 8.47
C VAL A 150 -1.21 -11.55 9.41
N GLY A 151 -1.60 -12.70 8.86
CA GLY A 151 -1.90 -13.92 9.61
C GLY A 151 -2.11 -15.10 8.69
N HIS A 152 -2.36 -16.26 9.25
CA HIS A 152 -2.83 -17.40 8.45
C HIS A 152 -4.28 -17.17 8.02
N PRO A 153 -4.67 -17.61 6.80
CA PRO A 153 -6.06 -17.56 6.39
C PRO A 153 -6.91 -18.41 7.35
N ALA A 154 -8.08 -17.90 7.72
CA ALA A 154 -9.02 -18.66 8.53
C ALA A 154 -9.57 -19.85 7.74
N GLU A 155 -9.89 -20.94 8.44
CA GLU A 155 -10.53 -22.10 7.80
C GLU A 155 -11.86 -21.68 7.17
N GLY A 156 -12.08 -22.08 5.91
CA GLY A 156 -13.27 -21.73 5.14
C GLY A 156 -13.35 -20.26 4.68
N SER A 157 -12.28 -19.46 4.88
CA SER A 157 -12.27 -18.11 4.35
C SER A 157 -12.36 -18.08 2.83
N THR A 158 -13.13 -17.13 2.31
CA THR A 158 -13.32 -16.91 0.86
C THR A 158 -12.75 -15.57 0.45
N LEU A 159 -12.40 -15.47 -0.82
CA LEU A 159 -11.96 -14.22 -1.45
C LEU A 159 -13.05 -13.74 -2.42
N PRO A 160 -13.17 -12.43 -2.65
CA PRO A 160 -14.02 -11.91 -3.72
C PRO A 160 -13.60 -12.51 -5.08
N ASP A 161 -14.58 -12.86 -5.91
CA ASP A 161 -14.33 -13.36 -7.28
C ASP A 161 -13.98 -12.19 -8.21
N ILE A 162 -12.77 -11.68 -8.06
CA ILE A 162 -12.23 -10.58 -8.86
C ILE A 162 -11.31 -11.12 -9.96
N ARG A 163 -11.47 -10.58 -11.17
CA ARG A 163 -10.65 -10.98 -12.31
C ARG A 163 -9.44 -10.09 -12.48
N ARG A 164 -8.34 -10.68 -12.91
CA ARG A 164 -7.15 -9.95 -13.34
C ARG A 164 -7.18 -9.78 -14.84
N LYS A 165 -6.59 -8.69 -15.34
CA LYS A 165 -6.34 -8.54 -16.77
C LYS A 165 -5.49 -9.70 -17.28
N SER A 166 -5.78 -10.16 -18.49
CA SER A 166 -4.98 -11.19 -19.14
C SER A 166 -3.59 -10.67 -19.53
N LEU A 167 -2.67 -11.60 -19.81
CA LEU A 167 -1.29 -11.22 -20.11
C LEU A 167 -1.16 -10.36 -21.37
N ASP A 168 -1.95 -10.62 -22.38
CA ASP A 168 -2.00 -9.87 -23.64
C ASP A 168 -2.47 -8.42 -23.47
N VAL A 169 -3.27 -8.15 -22.41
CA VAL A 169 -3.69 -6.77 -22.06
C VAL A 169 -2.60 -6.00 -21.31
N ILE A 170 -1.81 -6.70 -20.48
CA ILE A 170 -0.81 -6.04 -19.60
C ILE A 170 0.62 -6.09 -20.16
N MET A 171 0.85 -6.84 -21.25
CA MET A 171 2.18 -7.03 -21.84
C MET A 171 2.11 -6.82 -23.34
N ARG A 172 3.04 -6.03 -23.86
CA ARG A 172 3.33 -5.95 -25.29
C ARG A 172 4.77 -6.35 -25.51
N VAL A 173 5.02 -7.13 -26.56
CA VAL A 173 6.39 -7.49 -26.99
C VAL A 173 6.68 -6.79 -28.32
N ASP A 174 7.53 -5.78 -28.28
CA ASP A 174 8.02 -5.10 -29.48
C ASP A 174 9.21 -5.92 -30.05
N ARG A 175 8.92 -6.67 -31.12
CA ARG A 175 9.93 -7.45 -31.85
C ARG A 175 10.39 -6.79 -33.14
N ASP A 176 9.53 -5.98 -33.74
CA ASP A 176 9.76 -5.25 -34.99
C ASP A 176 9.39 -3.78 -34.85
N ARG A 177 10.21 -2.90 -35.42
CA ARG A 177 9.95 -1.44 -35.43
C ARG A 177 8.91 -1.02 -36.49
N SER A 178 8.31 -1.96 -37.22
CA SER A 178 7.19 -1.62 -38.12
C SER A 178 6.03 -1.07 -37.32
N PRO A 179 5.48 0.09 -37.70
CA PRO A 179 4.29 0.62 -37.04
C PRO A 179 3.15 -0.38 -37.20
N ASN A 180 2.66 -0.91 -36.07
CA ASN A 180 1.46 -1.73 -36.10
C ASN A 180 0.27 -0.82 -36.37
N GLU A 181 -0.32 -0.89 -37.57
CA GLU A 181 -1.45 -0.07 -37.98
C GLU A 181 -2.74 -0.37 -37.18
N ASP A 182 -2.79 -1.55 -36.53
CA ASP A 182 -3.93 -2.06 -35.74
C ASP A 182 -3.77 -1.82 -34.22
N ASP A 183 -2.88 -0.92 -33.78
CA ASP A 183 -2.69 -0.62 -32.36
C ASP A 183 -3.87 0.23 -31.83
N PRO A 184 -4.75 -0.33 -30.98
CA PRO A 184 -5.91 0.39 -30.45
C PRO A 184 -5.51 1.59 -29.55
N ASP A 185 -4.27 1.62 -29.01
CA ASP A 185 -3.76 2.72 -28.19
C ASP A 185 -3.26 3.92 -29.03
N ARG A 186 -3.15 3.75 -30.34
CA ARG A 186 -2.69 4.81 -31.24
C ARG A 186 -3.70 5.96 -31.44
N SER A 187 -4.96 5.72 -31.04
CA SER A 187 -6.05 6.70 -31.14
C SER A 187 -6.18 7.63 -29.93
N LEU A 188 -5.38 7.45 -28.89
CA LEU A 188 -5.37 8.38 -27.78
C LEU A 188 -4.55 9.63 -28.16
N PRO A 189 -5.14 10.84 -28.08
CA PRO A 189 -4.43 12.06 -28.42
C PRO A 189 -3.26 12.26 -27.46
N SER A 190 -2.08 12.58 -28.00
CA SER A 190 -0.86 12.92 -27.27
C SER A 190 -0.97 14.30 -26.59
N SER A 191 -1.91 14.46 -25.68
CA SER A 191 -2.09 15.69 -24.92
C SER A 191 -2.10 15.40 -23.40
N MET A 192 -0.93 15.06 -22.87
CA MET A 192 -0.64 15.46 -21.52
C MET A 192 -0.06 16.86 -21.54
N PRO A 193 -0.68 17.85 -20.88
CA PRO A 193 -0.04 19.14 -20.69
C PRO A 193 1.22 18.93 -19.81
N PRO A 194 2.28 19.72 -20.01
CA PRO A 194 3.48 19.64 -19.19
C PRO A 194 3.10 19.88 -17.73
N THR A 195 3.49 18.95 -16.85
CA THR A 195 3.41 19.14 -15.40
C THR A 195 4.30 20.33 -15.05
N THR A 196 3.68 21.46 -14.72
CA THR A 196 4.38 22.58 -14.10
C THR A 196 4.73 22.16 -12.68
N ASP A 197 6.00 21.82 -12.47
CA ASP A 197 6.59 21.73 -11.14
C ASP A 197 6.52 23.09 -10.45
N GLY A 198 5.90 23.12 -9.27
CA GLY A 198 5.85 24.21 -8.32
C GLY A 198 6.06 23.69 -6.91
#